data_dc28caeb13a891388bbf929f6da702a6
#
_entry.id   dc28caeb13a891388bbf929f6da702a6
#
_cell.length_a   1.000
_cell.length_b   1.000
_cell.length_c   1.000
_cell.angle_alpha   90.00
_cell.angle_beta   90.00
_cell.angle_gamma   90.00
#
_symmetry.space_group_name_H-M   'P 1'
#
loop_
_entity.id
_entity.type
_entity.pdbx_description
1 polymer ?
#
loop_
_entity_poly.entity_id
_entity_poly.type
_entity_poly.pdbx_seq_one_letter_code
_entity_poly.pdbx_strand_id
1 'polypeptide(L)'
;YRYIDTFREAGFVIKKSGDCIRLDKESPHFRDISQLVHFTEEEAVILKNTIENIDDTNMLKQNLKRKLYSVYDNKTLADTVVRGKNAPNIRRLIEAIEQERQAVLHGYLSAHGGGVRDRRVEPFAFTTNYVQVWCYDLESHTNKLFKTSRIGSVELSEAAWEHQEAHSEGFIDAFRMHGGARRRVRLELGTLAYNLLCEEYPLAERDVKPLGRGRWSLDTEVAGMAGVGRFVVGLLDDIRIVDSPELTGYIREYIAANT
;
A
#
# COMPACT_ATOMS: atom_id res chain seq x y z
N TYR A 1 -17.16 -34.80 -31.72
CA TYR A 1 -15.92 -35.60 -31.63
C TYR A 1 -14.74 -34.90 -32.36
N ARG A 2 -14.93 -34.24 -33.48
CA ARG A 2 -13.87 -33.58 -34.28
C ARG A 2 -12.96 -32.63 -33.48
N TYR A 3 -13.52 -31.88 -32.56
CA TYR A 3 -12.73 -30.98 -31.68
C TYR A 3 -11.86 -31.74 -30.66
N ILE A 4 -12.30 -32.92 -30.20
CA ILE A 4 -11.53 -33.71 -29.25
C ILE A 4 -10.29 -34.27 -29.92
N ASP A 5 -10.41 -34.70 -31.18
CA ASP A 5 -9.29 -35.22 -31.96
C ASP A 5 -8.29 -34.08 -32.26
N THR A 6 -8.77 -32.88 -32.59
CA THR A 6 -7.92 -31.70 -32.77
C THR A 6 -7.13 -31.36 -31.50
N PHE A 7 -7.76 -31.44 -30.31
CA PHE A 7 -7.05 -31.22 -29.06
C PHE A 7 -6.01 -32.31 -28.77
N ARG A 8 -6.30 -33.55 -29.08
CA ARG A 8 -5.33 -34.66 -28.96
C ARG A 8 -4.15 -34.51 -29.91
N GLU A 9 -4.42 -34.14 -31.16
CA GLU A 9 -3.38 -33.83 -32.16
C GLU A 9 -2.50 -32.66 -31.72
N ALA A 10 -3.06 -31.68 -31.02
CA ALA A 10 -2.33 -30.58 -30.39
C ALA A 10 -1.58 -30.97 -29.10
N GLY A 11 -1.59 -32.27 -28.73
CA GLY A 11 -0.82 -32.79 -27.58
C GLY A 11 -1.54 -32.76 -26.23
N PHE A 12 -2.84 -32.41 -26.18
CA PHE A 12 -3.61 -32.46 -24.96
C PHE A 12 -4.07 -33.88 -24.60
N VAL A 13 -3.90 -34.26 -23.33
CA VAL A 13 -4.40 -35.54 -22.82
C VAL A 13 -5.86 -35.35 -22.36
N ILE A 14 -6.78 -36.01 -23.12
CA ILE A 14 -8.21 -35.95 -22.84
C ILE A 14 -8.67 -37.31 -22.29
N LYS A 15 -9.16 -37.33 -21.07
CA LYS A 15 -9.73 -38.52 -20.40
C LYS A 15 -11.24 -38.55 -20.58
N LYS A 16 -11.76 -39.71 -20.93
CA LYS A 16 -13.20 -40.00 -21.03
C LYS A 16 -13.58 -40.88 -19.84
N SER A 17 -14.61 -40.49 -19.10
CA SER A 17 -15.19 -41.28 -18.01
C SER A 17 -16.72 -41.30 -18.16
N GLY A 18 -17.27 -42.38 -18.68
CA GLY A 18 -18.69 -42.47 -19.07
C GLY A 18 -19.00 -41.46 -20.18
N ASP A 19 -20.02 -40.65 -19.98
CA ASP A 19 -20.43 -39.58 -20.91
C ASP A 19 -19.68 -38.25 -20.69
N CYS A 20 -18.83 -38.17 -19.67
CA CYS A 20 -18.06 -36.99 -19.37
C CYS A 20 -16.68 -37.04 -20.03
N ILE A 21 -16.30 -35.94 -20.69
CA ILE A 21 -15.00 -35.73 -21.28
C ILE A 21 -14.32 -34.59 -20.51
N ARG A 22 -13.11 -34.86 -20.02
CA ARG A 22 -12.31 -33.83 -19.27
C ARG A 22 -10.88 -33.79 -19.78
N LEU A 23 -10.30 -32.60 -19.72
CA LEU A 23 -8.88 -32.39 -19.92
C LEU A 23 -8.11 -32.93 -18.71
N ASP A 24 -7.06 -33.73 -18.94
CA ASP A 24 -6.21 -34.20 -17.84
C ASP A 24 -5.32 -33.07 -17.34
N LYS A 25 -5.34 -32.86 -16.02
CA LYS A 25 -4.51 -31.84 -15.35
C LYS A 25 -3.01 -32.11 -15.45
N GLU A 26 -2.63 -33.36 -15.73
CA GLU A 26 -1.24 -33.77 -15.95
C GLU A 26 -0.80 -33.67 -17.42
N SER A 27 -1.68 -33.21 -18.31
CA SER A 27 -1.33 -32.93 -19.69
C SER A 27 -0.15 -31.95 -19.75
N PRO A 28 0.89 -32.22 -20.58
CA PRO A 28 2.05 -31.33 -20.70
C PRO A 28 1.68 -29.88 -21.00
N HIS A 29 0.61 -29.67 -21.77
CA HIS A 29 0.11 -28.35 -22.11
C HIS A 29 -0.92 -27.78 -21.11
N PHE A 30 -1.31 -28.51 -20.05
CA PHE A 30 -2.25 -28.01 -19.07
C PHE A 30 -1.64 -26.88 -18.21
N ARG A 31 -0.33 -26.94 -17.99
CA ARG A 31 0.41 -25.84 -17.34
C ARG A 31 0.40 -24.59 -18.21
N ASP A 32 0.54 -24.74 -19.52
CA ASP A 32 0.51 -23.64 -20.48
C ASP A 32 -0.89 -23.03 -20.61
N ILE A 33 -1.96 -23.84 -20.51
CA ILE A 33 -3.35 -23.34 -20.52
C ILE A 33 -3.72 -22.60 -19.23
N SER A 34 -3.21 -23.04 -18.08
CA SER A 34 -3.37 -22.28 -16.82
C SER A 34 -2.59 -20.96 -16.84
N GLN A 35 -1.60 -20.86 -17.72
CA GLN A 35 -0.88 -19.64 -18.07
C GLN A 35 -1.57 -18.80 -19.15
N LEU A 36 -2.58 -19.33 -19.85
CA LEU A 36 -3.33 -18.62 -20.90
C LEU A 36 -4.35 -17.59 -20.38
N VAL A 37 -4.62 -17.55 -19.08
CA VAL A 37 -5.21 -16.37 -18.47
C VAL A 37 -4.07 -15.39 -18.20
N HIS A 38 -3.45 -14.93 -19.26
CA HIS A 38 -2.47 -13.87 -19.20
C HIS A 38 -3.24 -12.54 -19.06
N PHE A 39 -3.19 -11.96 -17.90
CA PHE A 39 -3.42 -10.55 -17.81
C PHE A 39 -2.24 -9.83 -18.45
N THR A 40 -2.49 -8.76 -19.18
CA THR A 40 -1.40 -7.84 -19.52
C THR A 40 -0.80 -7.32 -18.22
N GLU A 41 0.42 -6.83 -18.26
CA GLU A 41 1.05 -6.26 -17.06
C GLU A 41 0.18 -5.15 -16.43
N GLU A 42 -0.47 -4.33 -17.27
CA GLU A 42 -1.39 -3.28 -16.82
C GLU A 42 -2.65 -3.85 -16.14
N GLU A 43 -3.22 -4.93 -16.67
CA GLU A 43 -4.36 -5.63 -16.07
C GLU A 43 -3.97 -6.31 -14.75
N ALA A 44 -2.77 -6.90 -14.66
CA ALA A 44 -2.25 -7.51 -13.45
C ALA A 44 -2.08 -6.46 -12.34
N VAL A 45 -1.67 -5.24 -12.68
CA VAL A 45 -1.57 -4.10 -11.77
C VAL A 45 -2.94 -3.67 -11.26
N ILE A 46 -3.93 -3.54 -12.15
CA ILE A 46 -5.30 -3.19 -11.75
C ILE A 46 -5.87 -4.25 -10.81
N LEU A 47 -5.66 -5.54 -11.12
CA LEU A 47 -6.07 -6.65 -10.27
C LEU A 47 -5.38 -6.64 -8.92
N LYS A 48 -4.07 -6.41 -8.88
CA LYS A 48 -3.31 -6.24 -7.63
C LYS A 48 -3.92 -5.15 -6.77
N ASN A 49 -4.14 -3.97 -7.34
CA ASN A 49 -4.72 -2.83 -6.62
C ASN A 49 -6.12 -3.15 -6.08
N THR A 50 -6.94 -3.82 -6.88
CA THR A 50 -8.29 -4.24 -6.49
C THR A 50 -8.25 -5.26 -5.34
N ILE A 51 -7.35 -6.25 -5.42
CA ILE A 51 -7.18 -7.27 -4.38
C ILE A 51 -6.64 -6.66 -3.08
N GLU A 52 -5.75 -5.69 -3.15
CA GLU A 52 -5.17 -5.06 -1.97
C GLU A 52 -6.16 -4.16 -1.21
N ASN A 53 -7.17 -3.63 -1.89
CA ASN A 53 -8.26 -2.88 -1.27
C ASN A 53 -9.33 -3.74 -0.57
N ILE A 54 -9.28 -5.08 -0.70
CA ILE A 54 -10.14 -6.00 0.05
C ILE A 54 -9.58 -6.15 1.47
N ASP A 55 -10.43 -6.38 2.46
CA ASP A 55 -10.05 -6.62 3.86
C ASP A 55 -9.03 -7.78 3.98
N ASP A 56 -7.97 -7.60 4.76
CA ASP A 56 -6.88 -8.57 4.94
C ASP A 56 -7.31 -9.86 5.66
N THR A 57 -8.42 -9.85 6.38
CA THR A 57 -9.01 -11.04 7.02
C THR A 57 -9.66 -12.00 6.04
N ASN A 58 -9.88 -11.56 4.79
CA ASN A 58 -10.55 -12.36 3.77
C ASN A 58 -9.60 -13.42 3.20
N MET A 59 -9.89 -14.70 3.46
CA MET A 59 -9.11 -15.84 2.94
C MET A 59 -9.05 -15.87 1.41
N LEU A 60 -10.08 -15.37 0.71
CA LEU A 60 -10.10 -15.28 -0.75
C LEU A 60 -9.06 -14.26 -1.25
N LYS A 61 -8.85 -13.14 -0.53
CA LYS A 61 -7.79 -12.17 -0.82
C LYS A 61 -6.42 -12.84 -0.81
N GLN A 62 -6.11 -13.59 0.24
CA GLN A 62 -4.84 -14.29 0.39
C GLN A 62 -4.62 -15.30 -0.75
N ASN A 63 -5.67 -16.01 -1.15
CA ASN A 63 -5.61 -16.96 -2.26
C ASN A 63 -5.44 -16.26 -3.62
N LEU A 64 -6.10 -15.13 -3.85
CA LEU A 64 -5.96 -14.32 -5.06
C LEU A 64 -4.57 -13.72 -5.16
N LYS A 65 -4.04 -13.14 -4.07
CA LYS A 65 -2.65 -12.65 -3.99
C LYS A 65 -1.66 -13.76 -4.36
N ARG A 66 -1.77 -14.92 -3.74
CA ARG A 66 -0.87 -16.06 -4.01
C ARG A 66 -0.91 -16.48 -5.47
N LYS A 67 -2.10 -16.53 -6.07
CA LYS A 67 -2.26 -16.88 -7.50
C LYS A 67 -1.66 -15.81 -8.41
N LEU A 68 -1.90 -14.53 -8.12
CA LEU A 68 -1.36 -13.43 -8.93
C LEU A 68 0.18 -13.42 -8.86
N TYR A 69 0.75 -13.50 -7.65
CA TYR A 69 2.20 -13.49 -7.45
C TYR A 69 2.92 -14.78 -7.89
N SER A 70 2.19 -15.90 -8.08
CA SER A 70 2.79 -17.10 -8.67
C SER A 70 2.99 -17.01 -10.19
N VAL A 71 2.31 -16.08 -10.84
CA VAL A 71 2.38 -15.87 -12.31
C VAL A 71 3.21 -14.64 -12.65
N TYR A 72 3.09 -13.58 -11.83
CA TYR A 72 3.78 -12.32 -12.03
C TYR A 72 4.71 -12.07 -10.85
N ASP A 73 6.01 -11.96 -11.11
CA ASP A 73 6.94 -11.59 -10.07
C ASP A 73 6.81 -10.09 -9.70
N ASN A 74 7.27 -9.74 -8.51
CA ASN A 74 7.19 -8.36 -8.03
C ASN A 74 7.97 -7.38 -8.93
N LYS A 75 9.00 -7.85 -9.61
CA LYS A 75 9.87 -7.04 -10.46
C LYS A 75 9.17 -6.66 -11.77
N THR A 76 8.50 -7.62 -12.41
CA THR A 76 7.68 -7.41 -13.62
C THR A 76 6.52 -6.47 -13.32
N LEU A 77 5.83 -6.64 -12.18
CA LEU A 77 4.77 -5.74 -11.74
C LEU A 77 5.29 -4.32 -11.44
N ALA A 78 6.50 -4.21 -10.87
CA ALA A 78 7.11 -2.91 -10.61
C ALA A 78 7.47 -2.15 -11.90
N ASP A 79 8.00 -2.84 -12.88
CA ASP A 79 8.40 -2.23 -14.16
C ASP A 79 7.21 -1.66 -14.93
N THR A 80 6.02 -2.22 -14.76
CA THR A 80 4.79 -1.77 -15.41
C THR A 80 4.11 -0.62 -14.67
N VAL A 81 4.03 -0.70 -13.34
CA VAL A 81 3.47 0.38 -12.50
C VAL A 81 4.29 1.66 -12.63
N VAL A 82 5.57 1.54 -12.94
CA VAL A 82 6.52 2.63 -12.87
C VAL A 82 7.05 3.01 -14.25
N ARG A 83 6.17 3.14 -15.22
CA ARG A 83 6.48 3.89 -16.45
C ARG A 83 6.54 5.37 -16.11
N GLY A 84 7.69 5.83 -15.59
CA GLY A 84 7.86 7.22 -15.23
C GLY A 84 9.24 7.54 -14.67
N LYS A 85 9.43 8.82 -14.31
CA LYS A 85 10.68 9.36 -13.76
C LYS A 85 11.28 8.56 -12.60
N ASN A 86 10.44 7.83 -11.86
CA ASN A 86 10.83 7.10 -10.63
C ASN A 86 11.15 5.61 -10.86
N ALA A 87 10.95 5.08 -12.08
CA ALA A 87 11.20 3.69 -12.40
C ALA A 87 12.61 3.21 -12.00
N PRO A 88 13.69 3.95 -12.33
CA PRO A 88 15.03 3.55 -11.96
C PRO A 88 15.23 3.44 -10.44
N ASN A 89 14.67 4.38 -9.68
CA ASN A 89 14.77 4.40 -8.23
C ASN A 89 14.08 3.19 -7.59
N ILE A 90 12.89 2.85 -8.09
CA ILE A 90 12.14 1.69 -7.57
C ILE A 90 12.85 0.38 -7.86
N ARG A 91 13.42 0.20 -9.07
CA ARG A 91 14.23 -0.99 -9.38
C ARG A 91 15.42 -1.13 -8.44
N ARG A 92 16.14 -0.03 -8.18
CA ARG A 92 17.27 -0.03 -7.24
C ARG A 92 16.84 -0.36 -5.81
N LEU A 93 15.69 0.14 -5.38
CA LEU A 93 15.13 -0.18 -4.06
C LEU A 93 14.69 -1.64 -3.97
N ILE A 94 14.10 -2.22 -5.03
CA ILE A 94 13.77 -3.64 -5.09
C ILE A 94 15.06 -4.47 -4.99
N GLU A 95 16.08 -4.12 -5.77
CA GLU A 95 17.38 -4.79 -5.74
C GLU A 95 18.03 -4.72 -4.35
N ALA A 96 17.95 -3.56 -3.67
CA ALA A 96 18.43 -3.40 -2.31
C ALA A 96 17.71 -4.32 -1.30
N ILE A 97 16.39 -4.43 -1.43
CA ILE A 97 15.56 -5.31 -0.58
C ILE A 97 15.88 -6.79 -0.84
N GLU A 98 15.92 -7.20 -2.11
CA GLU A 98 16.20 -8.59 -2.49
C GLU A 98 17.61 -9.06 -2.09
N GLN A 99 18.57 -8.13 -2.11
CA GLN A 99 19.97 -8.42 -1.74
C GLN A 99 20.29 -8.10 -0.28
N GLU A 100 19.30 -7.66 0.51
CA GLU A 100 19.47 -7.26 1.92
C GLU A 100 20.60 -6.24 2.12
N ARG A 101 20.65 -5.22 1.25
CA ARG A 101 21.71 -4.20 1.22
C ARG A 101 21.21 -2.83 1.64
N GLN A 102 22.12 -2.05 2.20
CA GLN A 102 21.94 -0.64 2.46
C GLN A 102 21.83 0.15 1.14
N ALA A 103 21.18 1.31 1.19
CA ALA A 103 21.08 2.22 0.06
C ALA A 103 21.22 3.67 0.51
N VAL A 104 21.60 4.54 -0.44
CA VAL A 104 21.60 5.99 -0.25
C VAL A 104 20.47 6.58 -1.12
N LEU A 105 19.54 7.26 -0.47
CA LEU A 105 18.49 8.03 -1.14
C LEU A 105 18.99 9.46 -1.34
N HIS A 106 19.52 9.76 -2.53
CA HIS A 106 20.04 11.08 -2.86
C HIS A 106 18.92 12.09 -3.11
N GLY A 107 19.12 13.31 -2.63
CA GLY A 107 18.24 14.41 -2.91
C GLY A 107 16.80 14.22 -2.42
N TYR A 108 16.61 13.56 -1.27
CA TYR A 108 15.27 13.35 -0.72
C TYR A 108 14.66 14.65 -0.19
N LEU A 109 13.52 15.05 -0.79
CA LEU A 109 12.76 16.22 -0.35
C LEU A 109 11.84 15.86 0.83
N SER A 110 12.23 16.31 2.04
CA SER A 110 11.44 16.08 3.25
C SER A 110 10.18 16.95 3.28
N ALA A 111 9.02 16.35 3.65
CA ALA A 111 7.75 17.08 3.77
C ALA A 111 7.70 18.02 4.98
N HIS A 112 8.47 17.73 6.04
CA HIS A 112 8.36 18.42 7.32
C HIS A 112 9.51 19.41 7.61
N GLY A 113 10.53 19.43 6.80
CA GLY A 113 11.67 20.31 7.02
C GLY A 113 12.08 21.15 5.81
N GLY A 114 11.40 21.05 4.67
CA GLY A 114 11.67 21.81 3.45
C GLY A 114 13.09 21.60 2.85
N GLY A 115 13.92 20.77 3.50
CA GLY A 115 15.31 20.54 3.10
C GLY A 115 15.45 19.31 2.22
N VAL A 116 16.30 19.44 1.20
CA VAL A 116 16.77 18.32 0.39
C VAL A 116 18.00 17.73 1.09
N ARG A 117 17.98 16.44 1.39
CA ARG A 117 19.10 15.73 2.04
C ARG A 117 19.24 14.32 1.50
N ASP A 118 20.46 13.83 1.53
CA ASP A 118 20.72 12.41 1.31
C ASP A 118 20.35 11.61 2.57
N ARG A 119 19.89 10.36 2.38
CA ARG A 119 19.50 9.48 3.47
C ARG A 119 20.17 8.12 3.28
N ARG A 120 20.91 7.67 4.27
CA ARG A 120 21.45 6.31 4.34
C ARG A 120 20.41 5.44 5.05
N VAL A 121 19.98 4.38 4.36
CA VAL A 121 18.84 3.58 4.81
C VAL A 121 19.03 2.09 4.53
N GLU A 122 18.30 1.27 5.25
CA GLU A 122 18.05 -0.14 4.93
C GLU A 122 16.59 -0.24 4.43
N PRO A 123 16.33 -0.28 3.11
CA PRO A 123 14.98 -0.43 2.58
C PRO A 123 14.54 -1.88 2.76
N PHE A 124 13.32 -2.14 3.28
CA PHE A 124 12.88 -3.51 3.58
C PHE A 124 11.47 -3.87 3.11
N ALA A 125 10.59 -2.91 2.86
CA ALA A 125 9.24 -3.21 2.35
C ALA A 125 8.67 -2.03 1.56
N PHE A 126 7.86 -2.32 0.55
CA PHE A 126 7.08 -1.30 -0.15
C PHE A 126 5.65 -1.26 0.35
N THR A 127 5.06 -0.07 0.37
CA THR A 127 3.60 0.06 0.42
C THR A 127 2.98 -0.27 -0.93
N THR A 128 1.64 -0.33 -0.96
CA THR A 128 0.86 -0.55 -2.19
C THR A 128 1.34 0.35 -3.33
N ASN A 129 1.51 -0.26 -4.51
CA ASN A 129 1.87 0.43 -5.76
C ASN A 129 3.23 1.13 -5.74
N TYR A 130 4.16 0.71 -4.92
CA TYR A 130 5.51 1.31 -4.85
C TYR A 130 5.52 2.82 -4.60
N VAL A 131 4.42 3.36 -4.06
CA VAL A 131 4.30 4.80 -3.78
C VAL A 131 5.24 5.23 -2.66
N GLN A 132 5.45 4.34 -1.70
CA GLN A 132 6.33 4.57 -0.55
C GLN A 132 7.12 3.30 -0.24
N VAL A 133 8.27 3.47 0.37
CA VAL A 133 9.15 2.38 0.84
C VAL A 133 9.45 2.56 2.32
N TRP A 134 9.27 1.49 3.09
CA TRP A 134 9.74 1.39 4.46
C TRP A 134 11.24 1.18 4.48
N CYS A 135 11.93 2.01 5.22
CA CYS A 135 13.35 1.90 5.45
C CYS A 135 13.68 2.14 6.91
N TYR A 136 14.68 1.45 7.42
CA TYR A 136 15.35 1.84 8.63
C TYR A 136 16.37 2.95 8.32
N ASP A 137 16.17 4.12 8.88
CA ASP A 137 17.02 5.30 8.67
C ASP A 137 18.22 5.22 9.63
N LEU A 138 19.42 5.06 9.07
CA LEU A 138 20.66 4.85 9.83
C LEU A 138 21.09 6.09 10.63
N GLU A 139 20.59 7.26 10.29
CA GLU A 139 20.93 8.53 10.98
C GLU A 139 20.08 8.72 12.25
N SER A 140 18.79 8.39 12.16
CA SER A 140 17.87 8.55 13.29
C SER A 140 17.59 7.27 14.07
N HIS A 141 18.10 6.13 13.60
CA HIS A 141 17.87 4.79 14.17
C HIS A 141 16.37 4.46 14.33
N THR A 142 15.56 4.81 13.32
CA THR A 142 14.11 4.57 13.32
C THR A 142 13.59 4.13 11.96
N ASN A 143 12.51 3.35 11.97
CA ASN A 143 11.80 3.02 10.76
C ASN A 143 11.02 4.21 10.23
N LYS A 144 11.21 4.55 8.97
CA LYS A 144 10.57 5.65 8.27
C LYS A 144 9.98 5.21 6.94
N LEU A 145 8.95 5.92 6.53
CA LEU A 145 8.30 5.72 5.24
C LEU A 145 8.71 6.85 4.28
N PHE A 146 9.42 6.48 3.23
CA PHE A 146 9.91 7.41 2.21
C PHE A 146 9.02 7.36 0.97
N LYS A 147 8.56 8.52 0.50
CA LYS A 147 7.78 8.61 -0.73
C LYS A 147 8.71 8.53 -1.94
N THR A 148 8.53 7.51 -2.79
CA THR A 148 9.43 7.22 -3.93
C THR A 148 9.55 8.39 -4.91
N SER A 149 8.45 9.16 -5.12
CA SER A 149 8.44 10.34 -5.99
C SER A 149 9.24 11.54 -5.46
N ARG A 150 9.74 11.48 -4.22
CA ARG A 150 10.56 12.53 -3.60
C ARG A 150 12.04 12.19 -3.56
N ILE A 151 12.43 11.01 -4.07
CA ILE A 151 13.81 10.55 -4.14
C ILE A 151 14.40 11.02 -5.48
N GLY A 152 15.49 11.76 -5.43
CA GLY A 152 16.21 12.18 -6.63
C GLY A 152 16.83 11.00 -7.36
N SER A 153 17.68 10.22 -6.67
CA SER A 153 18.24 8.95 -7.16
C SER A 153 18.51 7.98 -6.00
N VAL A 154 18.64 6.70 -6.34
CA VAL A 154 18.98 5.64 -5.39
C VAL A 154 20.32 5.02 -5.78
N GLU A 155 21.24 4.96 -4.84
CA GLU A 155 22.53 4.28 -4.97
C GLU A 155 22.54 3.07 -4.00
N LEU A 156 22.90 1.89 -4.52
CA LEU A 156 23.12 0.71 -3.68
C LEU A 156 24.48 0.81 -2.99
N SER A 157 24.47 0.57 -1.70
CA SER A 157 25.72 0.42 -0.92
C SER A 157 26.30 -0.98 -1.07
N GLU A 158 27.59 -1.15 -0.90
CA GLU A 158 28.21 -2.47 -0.75
C GLU A 158 27.90 -3.12 0.62
N ALA A 159 27.46 -2.33 1.62
CA ALA A 159 27.13 -2.81 2.95
C ALA A 159 25.80 -3.58 2.98
N ALA A 160 25.77 -4.71 3.65
CA ALA A 160 24.55 -5.46 3.97
C ALA A 160 23.74 -4.74 5.05
N TRP A 161 22.50 -5.18 5.29
CA TRP A 161 21.71 -4.72 6.44
C TRP A 161 22.41 -5.10 7.76
N GLU A 162 22.42 -4.18 8.68
CA GLU A 162 22.97 -4.35 10.03
C GLU A 162 21.86 -4.36 11.11
N HIS A 163 20.66 -3.91 10.75
CA HIS A 163 19.56 -3.68 11.68
C HIS A 163 18.29 -4.45 11.31
N GLN A 164 18.41 -5.60 10.66
CA GLN A 164 17.27 -6.39 10.16
C GLN A 164 16.25 -6.72 11.27
N GLU A 165 16.71 -7.02 12.49
CA GLU A 165 15.82 -7.29 13.64
C GLU A 165 14.96 -6.06 14.06
N ALA A 166 15.42 -4.85 13.72
CA ALA A 166 14.69 -3.62 13.99
C ALA A 166 13.71 -3.24 12.88
N HIS A 167 13.73 -3.93 11.72
CA HIS A 167 12.83 -3.66 10.61
C HIS A 167 11.39 -3.93 11.03
N SER A 168 10.57 -2.91 10.99
CA SER A 168 9.15 -3.00 11.34
C SER A 168 8.36 -1.99 10.54
N GLU A 169 7.32 -2.45 9.88
CA GLU A 169 6.34 -1.58 9.27
C GLU A 169 5.56 -0.85 10.37
N GLY A 170 5.59 0.47 10.31
CA GLY A 170 4.85 1.30 11.26
C GLY A 170 3.35 1.29 10.96
N PHE A 171 2.58 1.81 11.92
CA PHE A 171 1.16 2.03 11.75
C PHE A 171 0.89 3.14 10.72
N ILE A 172 0.04 2.87 9.75
CA ILE A 172 -0.50 3.88 8.83
C ILE A 172 -1.97 4.08 9.19
N ASP A 173 -2.34 5.31 9.54
CA ASP A 173 -3.70 5.65 9.92
C ASP A 173 -4.62 5.91 8.70
N ALA A 174 -5.92 6.06 8.96
CA ALA A 174 -6.91 6.34 7.94
C ALA A 174 -6.65 7.66 7.19
N PHE A 175 -5.97 8.62 7.81
CA PHE A 175 -5.58 9.92 7.22
C PHE A 175 -4.23 9.85 6.47
N ARG A 176 -3.72 8.64 6.21
CA ARG A 176 -2.47 8.36 5.47
C ARG A 176 -1.22 8.92 6.14
N MET A 177 -1.28 9.09 7.46
CA MET A 177 -0.10 9.40 8.27
C MET A 177 0.49 8.12 8.82
N HIS A 178 1.80 8.13 9.04
CA HIS A 178 2.53 6.98 9.59
C HIS A 178 3.34 7.38 10.81
N GLY A 179 3.52 6.45 11.72
CA GLY A 179 4.31 6.63 12.93
C GLY A 179 4.29 5.40 13.84
N GLY A 180 5.15 5.39 14.85
CA GLY A 180 5.21 4.33 15.85
C GLY A 180 4.16 4.47 16.97
N ALA A 181 3.65 5.68 17.20
CA ALA A 181 2.65 5.94 18.24
C ALA A 181 1.23 5.82 17.67
N ARG A 182 0.31 5.31 18.50
CA ARG A 182 -1.12 5.29 18.22
C ARG A 182 -1.82 6.22 19.21
N ARG A 183 -2.58 7.17 18.70
CA ARG A 183 -3.30 8.17 19.50
C ARG A 183 -4.76 8.11 19.15
N ARG A 184 -5.60 7.92 20.14
CA ARG A 184 -7.05 7.85 19.93
C ARG A 184 -7.64 9.24 19.72
N VAL A 185 -8.48 9.38 18.71
CA VAL A 185 -9.18 10.61 18.37
C VAL A 185 -10.67 10.32 18.25
N ARG A 186 -11.49 11.20 18.85
CA ARG A 186 -12.95 11.16 18.74
C ARG A 186 -13.49 12.45 18.19
N LEU A 187 -14.29 12.34 17.13
CA LEU A 187 -14.95 13.45 16.47
C LEU A 187 -16.46 13.19 16.36
N GLU A 188 -17.24 14.24 16.49
CA GLU A 188 -18.63 14.26 15.99
C GLU A 188 -18.65 15.00 14.66
N LEU A 189 -19.19 14.36 13.63
CA LEU A 189 -19.23 14.84 12.26
C LEU A 189 -20.65 15.25 11.90
N GLY A 190 -20.82 16.35 11.21
CA GLY A 190 -22.03 16.69 10.49
C GLY A 190 -22.09 15.99 9.14
N THR A 191 -23.10 16.32 8.36
CA THR A 191 -23.37 15.64 7.08
C THR A 191 -22.27 15.88 6.05
N LEU A 192 -21.76 17.11 5.94
CA LEU A 192 -20.70 17.45 5.01
C LEU A 192 -19.39 16.73 5.38
N ALA A 193 -19.00 16.82 6.65
CA ALA A 193 -17.78 16.19 7.15
C ALA A 193 -17.83 14.67 7.00
N TYR A 194 -18.97 14.02 7.25
CA TYR A 194 -19.13 12.59 7.05
C TYR A 194 -18.95 12.20 5.57
N ASN A 195 -19.62 12.89 4.65
CA ASN A 195 -19.52 12.59 3.23
C ASN A 195 -18.08 12.75 2.72
N LEU A 196 -17.41 13.87 3.06
CA LEU A 196 -16.02 14.09 2.68
C LEU A 196 -15.07 13.09 3.33
N LEU A 197 -15.32 12.66 4.57
CA LEU A 197 -14.52 11.60 5.20
C LEU A 197 -14.61 10.30 4.40
N CYS A 198 -15.81 9.87 3.99
CA CYS A 198 -16.00 8.65 3.22
C CYS A 198 -15.37 8.74 1.82
N GLU A 199 -15.42 9.91 1.18
CA GLU A 199 -14.86 10.13 -0.16
C GLU A 199 -13.33 10.20 -0.15
N GLU A 200 -12.75 10.96 0.78
CA GLU A 200 -11.31 11.22 0.82
C GLU A 200 -10.53 10.16 1.61
N TYR A 201 -11.17 9.59 2.64
CA TYR A 201 -10.57 8.64 3.58
C TYR A 201 -11.45 7.41 3.80
N PRO A 202 -11.75 6.62 2.76
CA PRO A 202 -12.72 5.51 2.85
C PRO A 202 -12.36 4.48 3.94
N LEU A 203 -11.08 4.33 4.29
CA LEU A 203 -10.67 3.45 5.39
C LEU A 203 -11.13 3.92 6.78
N ALA A 204 -11.49 5.20 6.93
CA ALA A 204 -12.02 5.74 8.18
C ALA A 204 -13.49 5.37 8.40
N GLU A 205 -14.23 5.01 7.35
CA GLU A 205 -15.67 4.69 7.43
C GLU A 205 -15.97 3.55 8.41
N ARG A 206 -15.08 2.56 8.52
CA ARG A 206 -15.19 1.44 9.46
C ARG A 206 -15.25 1.88 10.93
N ASP A 207 -14.67 3.04 11.24
CA ASP A 207 -14.58 3.60 12.59
C ASP A 207 -15.70 4.63 12.87
N VAL A 208 -16.67 4.77 11.92
CA VAL A 208 -17.80 5.70 12.01
C VAL A 208 -19.05 4.99 12.50
N LYS A 209 -19.79 5.66 13.39
CA LYS A 209 -21.11 5.20 13.89
C LYS A 209 -22.14 6.34 13.80
N PRO A 210 -23.37 6.07 13.35
CA PRO A 210 -24.42 7.08 13.32
C PRO A 210 -24.87 7.44 14.74
N LEU A 211 -25.01 8.74 15.01
CA LEU A 211 -25.59 9.29 16.24
C LEU A 211 -27.07 9.72 16.07
N GLY A 212 -27.58 9.69 14.84
CA GLY A 212 -28.90 10.19 14.47
C GLY A 212 -28.92 11.69 14.17
N ARG A 213 -30.05 12.17 13.59
CA ARG A 213 -30.27 13.58 13.24
C ARG A 213 -29.17 14.19 12.32
N GLY A 214 -28.62 13.39 11.40
CA GLY A 214 -27.56 13.86 10.50
C GLY A 214 -26.20 14.09 11.19
N ARG A 215 -25.92 13.33 12.25
CA ARG A 215 -24.63 13.36 12.96
C ARG A 215 -24.04 11.97 13.05
N TRP A 216 -22.71 11.88 13.02
CA TRP A 216 -21.93 10.66 13.13
C TRP A 216 -20.79 10.82 14.13
N SER A 217 -20.38 9.74 14.75
CA SER A 217 -19.21 9.66 15.61
C SER A 217 -18.10 8.92 14.87
N LEU A 218 -16.93 9.54 14.74
CA LEU A 218 -15.68 8.87 14.36
C LEU A 218 -14.88 8.61 15.64
N ASP A 219 -14.49 7.35 15.88
CA ASP A 219 -13.61 6.96 17.00
C ASP A 219 -12.48 6.09 16.42
N THR A 220 -11.33 6.69 16.16
CA THR A 220 -10.23 6.06 15.42
C THR A 220 -8.88 6.31 16.07
N GLU A 221 -7.90 5.48 15.72
CA GLU A 221 -6.50 5.69 16.08
C GLU A 221 -5.76 6.39 14.95
N VAL A 222 -4.93 7.37 15.30
CA VAL A 222 -4.08 8.12 14.37
C VAL A 222 -2.60 8.00 14.75
N ALA A 223 -1.73 8.02 13.72
CA ALA A 223 -0.29 8.01 13.89
C ALA A 223 0.26 9.37 14.37
N GLY A 224 -0.50 10.44 14.11
CA GLY A 224 -0.17 11.80 14.50
C GLY A 224 -1.29 12.79 14.22
N MET A 225 -1.21 13.98 14.82
CA MET A 225 -2.29 14.97 14.71
C MET A 225 -2.36 15.69 13.36
N ALA A 226 -1.30 15.67 12.55
CA ALA A 226 -1.22 16.46 11.32
C ALA A 226 -2.24 16.03 10.25
N GLY A 227 -2.52 14.73 10.12
CA GLY A 227 -3.48 14.21 9.13
C GLY A 227 -4.92 14.57 9.51
N VAL A 228 -5.34 14.10 10.68
CA VAL A 228 -6.68 14.39 11.21
C VAL A 228 -6.89 15.89 11.45
N GLY A 229 -5.85 16.60 11.89
CA GLY A 229 -5.90 18.06 12.11
C GLY A 229 -6.21 18.82 10.82
N ARG A 230 -5.59 18.46 9.70
CA ARG A 230 -5.88 19.03 8.37
C ARG A 230 -7.34 18.85 7.97
N PHE A 231 -7.89 17.67 8.22
CA PHE A 231 -9.30 17.39 7.96
C PHE A 231 -10.22 18.25 8.85
N VAL A 232 -9.93 18.34 10.15
CA VAL A 232 -10.70 19.14 11.11
C VAL A 232 -10.64 20.63 10.78
N VAL A 233 -9.46 21.18 10.48
CA VAL A 233 -9.29 22.61 10.17
C VAL A 233 -10.10 23.03 8.93
N GLY A 234 -10.20 22.13 7.94
CA GLY A 234 -10.99 22.38 6.72
C GLY A 234 -12.52 22.40 6.96
N LEU A 235 -13.01 21.92 8.11
CA LEU A 235 -14.44 21.67 8.38
C LEU A 235 -14.82 22.03 9.83
N LEU A 236 -14.23 23.09 10.37
CA LEU A 236 -14.40 23.50 11.78
C LEU A 236 -15.84 23.76 12.21
N ASP A 237 -16.69 24.17 11.29
CA ASP A 237 -18.12 24.46 11.48
C ASP A 237 -18.99 23.19 11.48
N ASP A 238 -18.49 22.08 10.93
CA ASP A 238 -19.25 20.82 10.82
C ASP A 238 -18.62 19.67 11.64
N ILE A 239 -17.48 19.90 12.29
CA ILE A 239 -16.80 18.92 13.15
C ILE A 239 -16.69 19.43 14.59
N ARG A 240 -17.04 18.56 15.54
CA ARG A 240 -16.79 18.76 16.95
C ARG A 240 -15.76 17.76 17.45
N ILE A 241 -14.67 18.25 18.08
CA ILE A 241 -13.69 17.40 18.76
C ILE A 241 -14.26 16.96 20.10
N VAL A 242 -14.29 15.64 20.36
CA VAL A 242 -14.81 15.04 21.58
C VAL A 242 -13.69 14.28 22.27
N ASP A 243 -13.38 14.65 23.53
CA ASP A 243 -12.41 13.94 24.38
C ASP A 243 -11.07 13.63 23.69
N SER A 244 -10.52 14.63 22.98
CA SER A 244 -9.23 14.54 22.28
C SER A 244 -8.40 15.81 22.57
N PRO A 245 -7.83 15.95 23.80
CA PRO A 245 -7.13 17.16 24.22
C PRO A 245 -5.88 17.46 23.38
N GLU A 246 -5.16 16.42 22.96
CA GLU A 246 -3.98 16.55 22.09
C GLU A 246 -4.34 17.14 20.73
N LEU A 247 -5.44 16.68 20.11
CA LEU A 247 -5.93 17.25 18.85
C LEU A 247 -6.41 18.69 19.03
N THR A 248 -7.11 18.97 20.13
CA THR A 248 -7.56 20.32 20.46
C THR A 248 -6.39 21.28 20.61
N GLY A 249 -5.33 20.86 21.31
CA GLY A 249 -4.07 21.61 21.43
C GLY A 249 -3.43 21.89 20.08
N TYR A 250 -3.27 20.85 19.29
CA TYR A 250 -2.70 20.94 17.93
C TYR A 250 -3.46 21.95 17.04
N ILE A 251 -4.81 21.89 17.04
CA ILE A 251 -5.64 22.81 16.22
C ILE A 251 -5.48 24.26 16.68
N ARG A 252 -5.46 24.51 18.01
CA ARG A 252 -5.25 25.86 18.54
C ARG A 252 -3.90 26.44 18.14
N GLU A 253 -2.83 25.66 18.30
CA GLU A 253 -1.49 26.07 17.90
C GLU A 253 -1.39 26.31 16.39
N TYR A 254 -2.01 25.42 15.59
CA TYR A 254 -2.02 25.56 14.13
C TYR A 254 -2.73 26.85 13.69
N ILE A 255 -3.89 27.15 14.24
CA ILE A 255 -4.63 28.38 13.93
C ILE A 255 -3.82 29.59 14.37
N ALA A 256 -3.31 29.62 15.61
CA ALA A 256 -2.54 30.74 16.13
C ALA A 256 -1.26 31.04 15.35
N ALA A 257 -0.63 30.02 14.76
CA ALA A 257 0.57 30.18 13.95
C ALA A 257 0.29 30.64 12.51
N ASN A 258 -0.98 30.61 12.03
CA ASN A 258 -1.35 30.91 10.66
C ASN A 258 -2.41 32.02 10.53
N THR A 259 -2.76 32.69 11.62
CA THR A 259 -3.60 33.89 11.71
C THR A 259 -2.84 35.03 12.38
#